data_e8f67f0adef16a1bdd3e540af859de81
#
_entry.id   e8f67f0adef16a1bdd3e540af859de81
#
_cell.length_a   1.000
_cell.length_b   1.000
_cell.length_c   1.000
_cell.angle_alpha   90.00
_cell.angle_beta   90.00
_cell.angle_gamma   90.00
#
_symmetry.space_group_name_H-M   'P 1'
#
loop_
_entity.id
_entity.type
_entity.pdbx_description
1 polymer ?
#
loop_
_entity_poly.entity_id
_entity_poly.type
_entity_poly.pdbx_seq_one_letter_code
_entity_poly.pdbx_strand_id
1 'polypeptide(L)'
;EWCEQISGDYCGQNIRDYLSAADALKAEPYVGKMAAVGASYGGYSVYYLAGVHQNRFDAFIAHAGIFNQEHMYMVTEEMWFPNWDNGGIAQPNVKQSGAPWSDNPVAKRHYANSPHKLIKNWDTPILVIHGELDYRVPVDQGMAAFNAAQMMGVPSEMLLFPDENHWILKPQNSIHWHRTFFGWLDKWCK
;
A
#
# COMPACT_ATOMS: atom_id res chain seq x y z
N GLU A 1 -0.89 16.29 15.46
CA GLU A 1 0.43 16.68 14.96
C GLU A 1 1.00 15.62 14.01
N TRP A 2 1.22 14.35 14.45
CA TRP A 2 1.75 13.29 13.55
C TRP A 2 0.82 12.98 12.39
N CYS A 3 -0.48 12.90 12.62
CA CYS A 3 -1.47 12.67 11.58
C CYS A 3 -1.44 13.76 10.51
N GLU A 4 -1.24 15.01 10.91
CA GLU A 4 -1.19 16.15 9.99
C GLU A 4 0.06 16.16 9.12
N GLN A 5 1.15 15.51 9.56
CA GLN A 5 2.40 15.45 8.79
C GLN A 5 2.32 14.54 7.56
N ILE A 6 1.40 13.58 7.55
CA ILE A 6 1.21 12.66 6.41
C ILE A 6 0.12 13.13 5.44
N SER A 7 -0.72 14.08 5.86
CA SER A 7 -1.76 14.64 4.98
C SER A 7 -1.12 15.31 3.76
N GLY A 8 -1.51 14.88 2.56
CA GLY A 8 -0.92 15.36 1.31
C GLY A 8 0.54 14.93 1.06
N ASP A 9 1.11 14.05 1.91
CA ASP A 9 2.49 13.54 1.76
C ASP A 9 2.64 12.10 2.25
N TYR A 10 1.91 11.17 1.65
CA TYR A 10 1.85 9.76 2.06
C TYR A 10 3.18 8.99 1.90
N CYS A 11 4.12 9.53 1.15
CA CYS A 11 5.47 8.96 0.97
C CYS A 11 6.56 9.74 1.70
N GLY A 12 6.17 10.68 2.57
CA GLY A 12 7.06 11.56 3.29
C GLY A 12 7.57 11.00 4.61
N GLN A 13 7.16 11.61 5.71
CA GLN A 13 7.68 11.29 7.04
C GLN A 13 7.40 9.85 7.46
N ASN A 14 6.21 9.33 7.19
CA ASN A 14 5.85 7.95 7.51
C ASN A 14 6.82 6.91 6.90
N ILE A 15 7.20 7.08 5.64
CA ILE A 15 8.15 6.16 4.99
C ILE A 15 9.54 6.26 5.63
N ARG A 16 10.00 7.47 5.97
CA ARG A 16 11.26 7.66 6.70
C ARG A 16 11.22 7.00 8.07
N ASP A 17 10.11 7.10 8.78
CA ASP A 17 9.92 6.49 10.10
C ASP A 17 9.96 4.96 10.01
N TYR A 18 9.28 4.35 9.02
CA TYR A 18 9.32 2.91 8.79
C TYR A 18 10.73 2.40 8.47
N LEU A 19 11.47 3.11 7.60
CA LEU A 19 12.84 2.73 7.26
C LEU A 19 13.79 2.91 8.47
N SER A 20 13.64 3.97 9.25
CA SER A 20 14.41 4.20 10.47
C SER A 20 14.12 3.15 11.54
N ALA A 21 12.85 2.77 11.70
CA ALA A 21 12.46 1.69 12.61
C ALA A 21 13.05 0.33 12.18
N ALA A 22 13.02 0.04 10.87
CA ALA A 22 13.64 -1.16 10.33
C ALA A 22 15.16 -1.19 10.58
N ASP A 23 15.86 -0.07 10.38
CA ASP A 23 17.30 0.04 10.66
C ASP A 23 17.60 -0.18 12.14
N ALA A 24 16.81 0.42 13.03
CA ALA A 24 16.97 0.25 14.47
C ALA A 24 16.73 -1.21 14.91
N LEU A 25 15.67 -1.85 14.39
CA LEU A 25 15.37 -3.25 14.69
C LEU A 25 16.46 -4.18 14.16
N LYS A 26 16.97 -3.95 12.96
CA LYS A 26 18.02 -4.78 12.35
C LYS A 26 19.33 -4.76 13.12
N ALA A 27 19.57 -3.72 13.92
CA ALA A 27 20.74 -3.63 14.79
C ALA A 27 20.64 -4.53 16.04
N GLU A 28 19.44 -5.00 16.37
CA GLU A 28 19.20 -5.86 17.53
C GLU A 28 19.68 -7.30 17.25
N PRO A 29 20.45 -7.93 18.16
CA PRO A 29 21.09 -9.23 17.93
C PRO A 29 20.09 -10.40 17.79
N TYR A 30 18.85 -10.21 18.20
CA TYR A 30 17.78 -11.22 18.10
C TYR A 30 16.89 -11.06 16.86
N VAL A 31 17.09 -10.00 16.06
CA VAL A 31 16.31 -9.77 14.84
C VAL A 31 17.02 -10.43 13.65
N GLY A 32 16.32 -11.34 13.03
CA GLY A 32 16.75 -12.00 11.80
C GLY A 32 16.17 -11.33 10.56
N LYS A 33 15.35 -12.07 9.83
CA LYS A 33 14.62 -11.56 8.68
C LYS A 33 13.42 -10.71 9.10
N MET A 34 13.08 -9.74 8.28
CA MET A 34 11.99 -8.81 8.54
C MET A 34 11.01 -8.76 7.37
N ALA A 35 9.72 -8.65 7.70
CA ALA A 35 8.67 -8.38 6.72
C ALA A 35 7.94 -7.08 7.05
N ALA A 36 7.51 -6.35 6.02
CA ALA A 36 6.57 -5.26 6.21
C ALA A 36 5.16 -5.68 5.77
N VAL A 37 4.19 -5.39 6.64
CA VAL A 37 2.79 -5.78 6.47
C VAL A 37 1.89 -4.59 6.66
N GLY A 38 0.88 -4.44 5.83
CA GLY A 38 -0.06 -3.33 5.98
C GLY A 38 -1.35 -3.54 5.20
N ALA A 39 -2.41 -2.86 5.67
CA ALA A 39 -3.70 -2.88 5.03
C ALA A 39 -4.18 -1.47 4.68
N SER A 40 -4.94 -1.32 3.60
CA SER A 40 -5.48 -0.03 3.16
C SER A 40 -4.35 0.99 2.89
N TYR A 41 -4.32 2.10 3.61
CA TYR A 41 -3.17 3.02 3.61
C TYR A 41 -1.84 2.31 3.99
N GLY A 42 -1.89 1.34 4.93
CA GLY A 42 -0.72 0.51 5.24
C GLY A 42 -0.31 -0.38 4.05
N GLY A 43 -1.26 -0.86 3.26
CA GLY A 43 -0.99 -1.56 2.00
C GLY A 43 -0.34 -0.66 0.94
N TYR A 44 -0.77 0.60 0.83
CA TYR A 44 -0.07 1.63 0.07
C TYR A 44 1.39 1.76 0.52
N SER A 45 1.60 1.89 1.84
CA SER A 45 2.94 2.01 2.41
C SER A 45 3.81 0.81 2.09
N VAL A 46 3.26 -0.40 2.11
CA VAL A 46 3.96 -1.64 1.72
C VAL A 46 4.36 -1.60 0.24
N TYR A 47 3.45 -1.23 -0.66
CA TYR A 47 3.78 -1.11 -2.08
C TYR A 47 4.85 -0.04 -2.34
N TYR A 48 4.80 1.07 -1.61
CA TYR A 48 5.81 2.11 -1.72
C TYR A 48 7.17 1.63 -1.17
N LEU A 49 7.16 1.00 0.02
CA LEU A 49 8.36 0.42 0.62
C LEU A 49 9.02 -0.61 -0.29
N ALA A 50 8.25 -1.44 -1.00
CA ALA A 50 8.78 -2.41 -1.95
C ALA A 50 9.68 -1.77 -3.03
N GLY A 51 9.46 -0.47 -3.34
CA GLY A 51 10.28 0.26 -4.29
C GLY A 51 11.44 1.07 -3.70
N VAL A 52 11.52 1.21 -2.35
CA VAL A 52 12.50 2.11 -1.71
C VAL A 52 13.23 1.52 -0.51
N HIS A 53 12.95 0.28 -0.10
CA HIS A 53 13.46 -0.31 1.16
C HIS A 53 14.96 -0.66 1.16
N GLN A 54 15.60 -0.78 0.01
CA GLN A 54 17.04 -1.03 -0.09
C GLN A 54 17.49 -2.24 0.76
N ASN A 55 16.90 -3.41 0.53
CA ASN A 55 17.21 -4.68 1.20
C ASN A 55 16.95 -4.70 2.73
N ARG A 56 16.06 -3.84 3.24
CA ARG A 56 15.68 -3.86 4.67
C ARG A 56 14.68 -4.96 5.01
N PHE A 57 13.86 -5.36 4.05
CA PHE A 57 12.82 -6.36 4.24
C PHE A 57 13.04 -7.57 3.34
N ASP A 58 12.69 -8.74 3.84
CA ASP A 58 12.80 -10.05 3.15
C ASP A 58 11.47 -10.47 2.52
N ALA A 59 10.36 -9.89 2.96
CA ALA A 59 9.03 -10.14 2.41
C ALA A 59 8.07 -8.97 2.65
N PHE A 60 7.02 -8.94 1.83
CA PHE A 60 5.93 -7.97 1.95
C PHE A 60 4.56 -8.66 1.97
N ILE A 61 3.60 -8.09 2.71
CA ILE A 61 2.18 -8.44 2.64
C ILE A 61 1.37 -7.16 2.55
N ALA A 62 0.66 -6.97 1.45
CA ALA A 62 -0.23 -5.83 1.23
C ALA A 62 -1.68 -6.30 1.13
N HIS A 63 -2.53 -5.84 2.04
CA HIS A 63 -3.96 -6.13 2.04
C HIS A 63 -4.74 -4.87 1.63
N ALA A 64 -5.59 -4.98 0.60
CA ALA A 64 -6.42 -3.88 0.12
C ALA A 64 -5.63 -2.56 -0.04
N GLY A 65 -4.41 -2.65 -0.59
CA GLY A 65 -3.49 -1.54 -0.71
C GLY A 65 -3.73 -0.70 -1.96
N ILE A 66 -3.48 0.61 -1.85
CA ILE A 66 -3.55 1.52 -2.98
C ILE A 66 -2.25 1.44 -3.77
N PHE A 67 -2.33 1.03 -5.04
CA PHE A 67 -1.18 0.87 -5.92
C PHE A 67 -1.02 2.04 -6.91
N ASN A 68 -2.12 2.45 -7.54
CA ASN A 68 -2.15 3.57 -8.46
C ASN A 68 -3.06 4.68 -7.92
N GLN A 69 -2.47 5.73 -7.40
CA GLN A 69 -3.17 6.84 -6.77
C GLN A 69 -4.06 7.63 -7.76
N GLU A 70 -3.65 7.76 -9.01
CA GLU A 70 -4.43 8.48 -10.03
C GLU A 70 -5.72 7.72 -10.34
N HIS A 71 -5.64 6.41 -10.52
CA HIS A 71 -6.78 5.57 -10.75
C HIS A 71 -7.68 5.50 -9.50
N MET A 72 -7.07 5.32 -8.32
CA MET A 72 -7.77 5.27 -7.03
C MET A 72 -8.70 6.47 -6.82
N TYR A 73 -8.25 7.68 -7.17
CA TYR A 73 -9.06 8.90 -7.04
C TYR A 73 -10.39 8.80 -7.77
N MET A 74 -10.42 8.10 -8.92
CA MET A 74 -11.60 8.05 -9.80
C MET A 74 -12.55 6.90 -9.49
N VAL A 75 -12.13 5.89 -8.71
CA VAL A 75 -12.88 4.63 -8.52
C VAL A 75 -13.30 4.35 -7.09
N THR A 76 -12.73 5.04 -6.10
CA THR A 76 -13.11 4.88 -4.69
C THR A 76 -14.52 5.40 -4.41
N GLU A 77 -15.25 4.72 -3.52
CA GLU A 77 -16.51 5.23 -2.99
C GLU A 77 -16.35 6.49 -2.15
N GLU A 78 -15.14 6.72 -1.62
CA GLU A 78 -14.79 7.84 -0.73
C GLU A 78 -14.16 9.02 -1.49
N MET A 79 -14.72 9.45 -2.62
CA MET A 79 -14.14 10.51 -3.46
C MET A 79 -13.85 11.81 -2.72
N TRP A 80 -14.61 12.12 -1.67
CA TRP A 80 -14.40 13.30 -0.83
C TRP A 80 -13.04 13.24 -0.12
N PHE A 81 -12.61 12.06 0.31
CA PHE A 81 -11.40 11.84 1.10
C PHE A 81 -10.13 12.18 0.30
N PRO A 82 -9.83 11.54 -0.84
CA PRO A 82 -8.63 11.88 -1.61
C PRO A 82 -8.65 13.32 -2.13
N ASN A 83 -9.81 13.87 -2.45
CA ASN A 83 -9.90 15.28 -2.86
C ASN A 83 -9.51 16.22 -1.72
N TRP A 84 -10.01 15.97 -0.51
CA TRP A 84 -9.70 16.76 0.67
C TRP A 84 -8.22 16.61 1.09
N ASP A 85 -7.72 15.40 1.16
CA ASP A 85 -6.40 15.10 1.70
C ASP A 85 -5.27 15.48 0.73
N ASN A 86 -5.50 15.34 -0.57
CA ASN A 86 -4.50 15.67 -1.59
C ASN A 86 -4.52 17.14 -2.03
N GLY A 87 -5.46 17.93 -1.57
CA GLY A 87 -5.52 19.32 -2.01
C GLY A 87 -6.58 20.19 -1.34
N GLY A 88 -7.63 19.57 -0.79
CA GLY A 88 -8.77 20.30 -0.21
C GLY A 88 -8.40 21.12 1.02
N ILE A 89 -7.47 20.66 1.84
CA ILE A 89 -6.97 21.41 3.00
C ILE A 89 -6.29 22.71 2.55
N ALA A 90 -5.47 22.64 1.50
CA ALA A 90 -4.76 23.80 0.98
C ALA A 90 -5.66 24.75 0.18
N GLN A 91 -6.71 24.23 -0.44
CA GLN A 91 -7.62 24.98 -1.30
C GLN A 91 -9.10 24.54 -1.09
N PRO A 92 -9.68 24.77 0.10
CA PRO A 92 -11.00 24.21 0.46
C PRO A 92 -12.15 24.70 -0.42
N ASN A 93 -12.00 25.84 -1.09
CA ASN A 93 -13.01 26.43 -1.96
C ASN A 93 -12.84 26.04 -3.44
N VAL A 94 -11.82 25.27 -3.79
CA VAL A 94 -11.56 24.84 -5.16
C VAL A 94 -12.06 23.41 -5.32
N LYS A 95 -13.10 23.23 -6.10
CA LYS A 95 -13.61 21.89 -6.44
C LYS A 95 -12.51 21.09 -7.13
N GLN A 96 -12.39 19.81 -6.75
CA GLN A 96 -11.43 18.87 -7.33
C GLN A 96 -9.96 19.32 -7.21
N SER A 97 -9.62 20.09 -6.20
CA SER A 97 -8.23 20.54 -5.98
C SER A 97 -7.26 19.38 -5.74
N GLY A 98 -7.75 18.24 -5.24
CA GLY A 98 -7.00 16.99 -5.05
C GLY A 98 -6.98 16.07 -6.26
N ALA A 99 -7.64 16.42 -7.37
CA ALA A 99 -7.73 15.55 -8.55
C ALA A 99 -6.39 15.39 -9.30
N PRO A 100 -6.18 14.26 -10.02
CA PRO A 100 -4.95 14.04 -10.80
C PRO A 100 -4.65 15.13 -11.84
N TRP A 101 -5.67 15.76 -12.37
CA TRP A 101 -5.55 16.86 -13.35
C TRP A 101 -5.47 18.25 -12.71
N SER A 102 -5.41 18.33 -11.39
CA SER A 102 -5.30 19.61 -10.67
C SER A 102 -3.92 20.24 -10.82
N ASP A 103 -3.89 21.58 -10.86
CA ASP A 103 -2.64 22.34 -10.78
C ASP A 103 -2.11 22.51 -9.35
N ASN A 104 -2.82 22.00 -8.35
CA ASN A 104 -2.41 22.04 -6.96
C ASN A 104 -1.07 21.31 -6.75
N PRO A 105 -0.04 21.96 -6.19
CA PRO A 105 1.28 21.36 -5.98
C PRO A 105 1.24 20.11 -5.08
N VAL A 106 0.33 20.06 -4.10
CA VAL A 106 0.15 18.90 -3.20
C VAL A 106 -0.35 17.71 -4.00
N ALA A 107 -1.39 17.88 -4.81
CA ALA A 107 -1.93 16.84 -5.68
C ALA A 107 -0.86 16.32 -6.67
N LYS A 108 -0.15 17.23 -7.33
CA LYS A 108 0.94 16.86 -8.25
C LYS A 108 2.02 16.02 -7.56
N ARG A 109 2.48 16.42 -6.37
CA ARG A 109 3.45 15.66 -5.59
C ARG A 109 2.90 14.28 -5.20
N HIS A 110 1.67 14.21 -4.72
CA HIS A 110 1.02 12.96 -4.34
C HIS A 110 0.99 11.96 -5.49
N TYR A 111 0.54 12.36 -6.66
CA TYR A 111 0.49 11.47 -7.82
C TYR A 111 1.85 11.16 -8.42
N ALA A 112 2.83 12.06 -8.32
CA ALA A 112 4.20 11.78 -8.71
C ALA A 112 4.83 10.65 -7.89
N ASN A 113 4.41 10.49 -6.64
CA ASN A 113 4.90 9.49 -5.69
C ASN A 113 3.99 8.24 -5.58
N SER A 114 3.17 7.97 -6.57
CA SER A 114 2.32 6.78 -6.58
C SER A 114 3.15 5.48 -6.70
N PRO A 115 2.87 4.43 -5.90
CA PRO A 115 3.66 3.20 -5.84
C PRO A 115 3.91 2.53 -7.19
N HIS A 116 2.94 2.54 -8.11
CA HIS A 116 3.09 1.92 -9.43
C HIS A 116 4.26 2.49 -10.25
N LYS A 117 4.70 3.72 -9.95
CA LYS A 117 5.86 4.35 -10.61
C LYS A 117 7.20 3.79 -10.14
N LEU A 118 7.20 3.05 -9.04
CA LEU A 118 8.38 2.45 -8.42
C LEU A 118 8.58 0.97 -8.77
N ILE A 119 7.71 0.38 -9.58
CA ILE A 119 7.68 -1.06 -9.86
C ILE A 119 9.01 -1.60 -10.40
N LYS A 120 9.79 -0.79 -11.10
CA LYS A 120 11.10 -1.18 -11.62
C LYS A 120 12.13 -1.51 -10.53
N ASN A 121 11.87 -1.08 -9.31
CA ASN A 121 12.73 -1.31 -8.15
C ASN A 121 12.26 -2.49 -7.29
N TRP A 122 11.12 -3.11 -7.62
CA TRP A 122 10.60 -4.23 -6.87
C TRP A 122 11.43 -5.48 -7.14
N ASP A 123 11.94 -6.10 -6.08
CA ASP A 123 12.80 -7.29 -6.13
C ASP A 123 12.47 -8.31 -5.01
N THR A 124 11.66 -7.93 -4.06
CA THR A 124 11.40 -8.66 -2.82
C THR A 124 10.02 -9.32 -2.86
N PRO A 125 9.88 -10.58 -2.39
CA PRO A 125 8.63 -11.33 -2.42
C PRO A 125 7.45 -10.58 -1.82
N ILE A 126 6.29 -10.62 -2.49
CA ILE A 126 5.09 -9.91 -2.06
C ILE A 126 3.83 -10.77 -2.13
N LEU A 127 3.07 -10.82 -1.04
CA LEU A 127 1.71 -11.35 -0.98
C LEU A 127 0.71 -10.20 -1.09
N VAL A 128 -0.19 -10.28 -2.06
CA VAL A 128 -1.31 -9.34 -2.23
C VAL A 128 -2.59 -10.00 -1.76
N ILE A 129 -3.34 -9.35 -0.87
CA ILE A 129 -4.63 -9.84 -0.37
C ILE A 129 -5.71 -8.81 -0.67
N HIS A 130 -6.87 -9.24 -1.19
CA HIS A 130 -7.95 -8.31 -1.53
C HIS A 130 -9.33 -8.96 -1.47
N GLY A 131 -10.35 -8.21 -1.06
CA GLY A 131 -11.75 -8.57 -1.23
C GLY A 131 -12.29 -8.05 -2.57
N GLU A 132 -13.01 -8.87 -3.32
CA GLU A 132 -13.54 -8.50 -4.64
C GLU A 132 -14.62 -7.42 -4.55
N LEU A 133 -15.35 -7.37 -3.41
CA LEU A 133 -16.39 -6.39 -3.16
C LEU A 133 -15.88 -5.14 -2.42
N ASP A 134 -14.59 -4.86 -2.50
CA ASP A 134 -13.99 -3.67 -1.94
C ASP A 134 -14.25 -2.46 -2.87
N TYR A 135 -15.11 -1.55 -2.42
CA TYR A 135 -15.41 -0.30 -3.12
C TYR A 135 -14.64 0.90 -2.55
N ARG A 136 -13.96 0.72 -1.42
CA ARG A 136 -13.10 1.73 -0.80
C ARG A 136 -11.75 1.81 -1.49
N VAL A 137 -11.05 0.66 -1.54
CA VAL A 137 -9.87 0.45 -2.35
C VAL A 137 -10.21 -0.67 -3.34
N PRO A 138 -10.71 -0.35 -4.54
CA PRO A 138 -11.19 -1.36 -5.47
C PRO A 138 -10.16 -2.43 -5.81
N VAL A 139 -10.65 -3.64 -6.04
CA VAL A 139 -9.84 -4.86 -6.22
C VAL A 139 -8.82 -4.76 -7.35
N ASP A 140 -9.07 -3.93 -8.34
CA ASP A 140 -8.16 -3.66 -9.45
C ASP A 140 -6.81 -3.06 -9.00
N GLN A 141 -6.77 -2.38 -7.85
CA GLN A 141 -5.52 -1.92 -7.24
C GLN A 141 -4.61 -3.10 -6.87
N GLY A 142 -5.17 -4.12 -6.22
CA GLY A 142 -4.45 -5.35 -5.87
C GLY A 142 -4.09 -6.17 -7.11
N MET A 143 -5.01 -6.31 -8.06
CA MET A 143 -4.77 -7.02 -9.33
C MET A 143 -3.64 -6.37 -10.13
N ALA A 144 -3.62 -5.04 -10.21
CA ALA A 144 -2.57 -4.30 -10.90
C ALA A 144 -1.21 -4.49 -10.22
N ALA A 145 -1.14 -4.43 -8.90
CA ALA A 145 0.09 -4.65 -8.13
C ALA A 145 0.62 -6.08 -8.32
N PHE A 146 -0.25 -7.08 -8.22
CA PHE A 146 0.12 -8.49 -8.45
C PHE A 146 0.63 -8.72 -9.88
N ASN A 147 -0.10 -8.25 -10.89
CA ASN A 147 0.32 -8.39 -12.28
C ASN A 147 1.66 -7.70 -12.55
N ALA A 148 1.87 -6.51 -11.98
CA ALA A 148 3.13 -5.78 -12.12
C ALA A 148 4.30 -6.57 -11.48
N ALA A 149 4.11 -7.13 -10.28
CA ALA A 149 5.10 -8.00 -9.64
C ALA A 149 5.44 -9.22 -10.49
N GLN A 150 4.42 -9.90 -11.04
CA GLN A 150 4.60 -11.06 -11.94
C GLN A 150 5.39 -10.69 -13.20
N MET A 151 5.06 -9.56 -13.84
CA MET A 151 5.78 -9.09 -15.03
C MET A 151 7.24 -8.72 -14.74
N MET A 152 7.54 -8.28 -13.52
CA MET A 152 8.92 -8.01 -13.07
C MET A 152 9.67 -9.27 -12.64
N GLY A 153 9.02 -10.44 -12.62
CA GLY A 153 9.63 -11.68 -12.14
C GLY A 153 9.80 -11.74 -10.62
N VAL A 154 9.12 -10.86 -9.89
CA VAL A 154 9.11 -10.86 -8.42
C VAL A 154 8.25 -12.01 -7.90
N PRO A 155 8.77 -12.87 -7.00
CA PRO A 155 7.96 -13.91 -6.37
C PRO A 155 6.72 -13.31 -5.72
N SER A 156 5.55 -13.67 -6.20
CA SER A 156 4.31 -13.08 -5.70
C SER A 156 3.16 -14.07 -5.71
N GLU A 157 2.26 -13.90 -4.75
CA GLU A 157 1.00 -14.63 -4.61
C GLU A 157 -0.14 -13.63 -4.43
N MET A 158 -1.34 -13.99 -4.92
CA MET A 158 -2.54 -13.20 -4.68
C MET A 158 -3.60 -14.06 -4.00
N LEU A 159 -4.10 -13.58 -2.87
CA LEU A 159 -5.25 -14.15 -2.16
C LEU A 159 -6.47 -13.26 -2.40
N LEU A 160 -7.39 -13.71 -3.23
CA LEU A 160 -8.62 -13.01 -3.56
C LEU A 160 -9.82 -13.64 -2.85
N PHE A 161 -10.64 -12.81 -2.21
CA PHE A 161 -11.89 -13.22 -1.57
C PHE A 161 -13.10 -12.69 -2.35
N PRO A 162 -13.80 -13.54 -3.11
CA PRO A 162 -14.90 -13.09 -3.99
C PRO A 162 -16.09 -12.49 -3.26
N ASP A 163 -16.23 -12.81 -1.98
CA ASP A 163 -17.39 -12.49 -1.15
C ASP A 163 -17.07 -11.61 0.07
N GLU A 164 -15.90 -10.97 0.08
CA GLU A 164 -15.46 -10.02 1.10
C GLU A 164 -15.28 -8.62 0.52
N ASN A 165 -15.38 -7.62 1.40
CA ASN A 165 -15.17 -6.22 1.09
C ASN A 165 -13.77 -5.74 1.55
N HIS A 166 -13.68 -4.49 2.02
CA HIS A 166 -12.43 -3.93 2.57
C HIS A 166 -11.93 -4.68 3.82
N TRP A 167 -12.80 -5.44 4.46
CA TRP A 167 -12.55 -6.22 5.66
C TRP A 167 -12.84 -7.70 5.40
N ILE A 168 -12.06 -8.60 6.00
CA ILE A 168 -12.33 -10.04 5.95
C ILE A 168 -13.16 -10.39 7.18
N LEU A 169 -14.48 -10.50 7.00
CA LEU A 169 -15.44 -10.61 8.08
C LEU A 169 -15.98 -12.03 8.30
N LYS A 170 -15.99 -12.86 7.25
CA LYS A 170 -16.51 -14.22 7.35
C LYS A 170 -15.49 -15.13 8.04
N PRO A 171 -15.90 -15.92 9.05
CA PRO A 171 -14.99 -16.73 9.86
C PRO A 171 -14.11 -17.69 9.03
N GLN A 172 -14.70 -18.38 8.04
CA GLN A 172 -13.94 -19.29 7.17
C GLN A 172 -12.88 -18.56 6.35
N ASN A 173 -13.20 -17.38 5.85
CA ASN A 173 -12.28 -16.54 5.08
C ASN A 173 -11.16 -16.01 5.98
N SER A 174 -11.50 -15.62 7.21
CA SER A 174 -10.51 -15.19 8.20
C SER A 174 -9.50 -16.30 8.54
N ILE A 175 -9.96 -17.54 8.70
CA ILE A 175 -9.07 -18.69 8.92
C ILE A 175 -8.14 -18.88 7.71
N HIS A 176 -8.67 -18.78 6.50
CA HIS A 176 -7.86 -18.89 5.28
C HIS A 176 -6.86 -17.74 5.15
N TRP A 177 -7.28 -16.51 5.45
CA TRP A 177 -6.43 -15.34 5.50
C TRP A 177 -5.22 -15.57 6.44
N HIS A 178 -5.46 -16.00 7.68
CA HIS A 178 -4.40 -16.23 8.66
C HIS A 178 -3.44 -17.35 8.21
N ARG A 179 -3.95 -18.43 7.65
CA ARG A 179 -3.10 -19.53 7.14
C ARG A 179 -2.19 -19.06 6.00
N THR A 180 -2.72 -18.30 5.06
CA THR A 180 -1.94 -17.77 3.94
C THR A 180 -0.93 -16.75 4.42
N PHE A 181 -1.36 -15.83 5.31
CA PHE A 181 -0.51 -14.80 5.89
C PHE A 181 0.71 -15.39 6.62
N PHE A 182 0.47 -16.30 7.56
CA PHE A 182 1.57 -16.91 8.31
C PHE A 182 2.38 -17.87 7.43
N GLY A 183 1.76 -18.60 6.52
CA GLY A 183 2.46 -19.44 5.55
C GLY A 183 3.43 -18.65 4.67
N TRP A 184 3.05 -17.43 4.27
CA TRP A 184 3.93 -16.52 3.54
C TRP A 184 5.13 -16.08 4.36
N LEU A 185 4.90 -15.67 5.61
CA LEU A 185 5.99 -15.29 6.52
C LEU A 185 6.92 -16.46 6.82
N ASP A 186 6.36 -17.66 7.02
CA ASP A 186 7.14 -18.88 7.25
C ASP A 186 8.04 -19.23 6.06
N LYS A 187 7.55 -19.00 4.85
CA LYS A 187 8.30 -19.28 3.61
C LYS A 187 9.49 -18.32 3.42
N TRP A 188 9.35 -17.07 3.79
CA TRP A 188 10.33 -16.03 3.45
C TRP A 188 11.13 -15.50 4.64
N CYS A 189 10.58 -15.60 5.86
CA CYS A 189 11.19 -15.02 7.07
C CYS A 189 11.71 -16.06 8.07
N LYS A 190 11.61 -17.37 7.78
CA LYS A 190 12.28 -18.43 8.56
C LYS A 190 13.63 -18.82 8.02
#